data_593154e1a727d00782236b153498d60f
#
_entry.id   593154e1a727d00782236b153498d60f
#
_cell.length_a   1.000
_cell.length_b   1.000
_cell.length_c   1.000
_cell.angle_alpha   90.00
_cell.angle_beta   90.00
_cell.angle_gamma   90.00
#
_symmetry.space_group_name_H-M   'P 1'
#
loop_
_entity.id
_entity.type
_entity.pdbx_description
1 polymer ?
#
loop_
_entity_poly.entity_id
_entity_poly.type
_entity_poly.pdbx_seq_one_letter_code
_entity_poly.pdbx_strand_id
1 'polypeptide(L)'
;QFDGRVGQARIQALDEREALLSVELSEEPPPKLPVTLVLALPRPKMLRRILRAVAEFGVADLHLVNSFRVEKSFWQTPVLQDDVIREYMQQGLEQSRDTVFPGVHCHRRFKPFVEDTLPGLLAGRRGIVAHPGEWPPCPRGITEKALLCVGPEGGFIPYEVDLLQSVGCDTVSLGPRILRVENALPFLLAKLFYRLARLNAALFGWPHTLRRFTKCRRH
;
A
#
# COMPACT_ATOMS: atom_id res chain seq x y z
N GLN A 1 -15.77 13.34 -7.50
CA GLN A 1 -14.49 13.94 -7.86
C GLN A 1 -13.46 13.43 -6.87
N PHE A 2 -12.30 12.97 -7.36
CA PHE A 2 -11.17 12.53 -6.55
C PHE A 2 -10.10 13.62 -6.51
N ASP A 3 -9.04 13.38 -5.72
CA ASP A 3 -7.92 14.30 -5.49
C ASP A 3 -8.35 15.64 -4.87
N GLY A 4 -9.36 15.60 -4.02
CA GLY A 4 -9.93 16.76 -3.35
C GLY A 4 -10.34 16.49 -1.91
N ARG A 5 -10.99 17.46 -1.30
CA ARG A 5 -11.50 17.38 0.07
C ARG A 5 -12.63 16.38 0.21
N VAL A 6 -12.78 15.86 1.42
CA VAL A 6 -13.94 15.07 1.86
C VAL A 6 -14.91 15.95 2.65
N GLY A 7 -16.15 15.49 2.82
CA GLY A 7 -17.14 16.23 3.57
C GLY A 7 -18.48 15.52 3.60
N GLN A 8 -19.53 16.30 3.80
CA GLN A 8 -20.89 15.81 3.95
C GLN A 8 -21.76 16.24 2.77
N ALA A 9 -22.72 15.39 2.43
CA ALA A 9 -23.76 15.72 1.48
C ALA A 9 -25.14 15.58 2.15
N ARG A 10 -26.03 16.55 1.92
CA ARG A 10 -27.42 16.51 2.35
C ARG A 10 -28.32 16.38 1.13
N ILE A 11 -29.21 15.40 1.14
CA ILE A 11 -30.22 15.24 0.11
C ILE A 11 -31.24 16.38 0.26
N GLN A 12 -31.38 17.20 -0.77
CA GLN A 12 -32.35 18.28 -0.85
C GLN A 12 -33.66 17.83 -1.50
N ALA A 13 -33.53 17.02 -2.55
CA ALA A 13 -34.67 16.39 -3.22
C ALA A 13 -34.22 15.03 -3.80
N LEU A 14 -35.15 14.11 -3.88
CA LEU A 14 -34.94 12.78 -4.42
C LEU A 14 -36.22 12.36 -5.18
N ASP A 15 -36.05 11.96 -6.43
CA ASP A 15 -37.10 11.33 -7.22
C ASP A 15 -36.58 10.02 -7.87
N GLU A 16 -37.38 9.43 -8.77
CA GLU A 16 -36.99 8.15 -9.43
C GLU A 16 -35.79 8.27 -10.40
N ARG A 17 -35.41 9.48 -10.79
CA ARG A 17 -34.38 9.74 -11.81
C ARG A 17 -33.20 10.54 -11.30
N GLU A 18 -33.43 11.43 -10.34
CA GLU A 18 -32.45 12.42 -9.89
C GLU A 18 -32.38 12.53 -8.37
N ALA A 19 -31.18 12.82 -7.88
CA ALA A 19 -30.93 13.21 -6.50
C ALA A 19 -30.27 14.58 -6.49
N LEU A 20 -30.90 15.60 -5.91
CA LEU A 20 -30.30 16.90 -5.68
C LEU A 20 -29.60 16.91 -4.33
N LEU A 21 -28.30 17.17 -4.34
CA LEU A 21 -27.47 17.16 -3.15
C LEU A 21 -26.89 18.56 -2.88
N SER A 22 -26.94 18.99 -1.63
CA SER A 22 -26.07 20.06 -1.14
C SER A 22 -24.81 19.42 -0.57
N VAL A 23 -23.64 19.80 -1.07
CA VAL A 23 -22.35 19.18 -0.71
C VAL A 23 -21.47 20.24 -0.06
N GLU A 24 -20.90 19.89 1.10
CA GLU A 24 -19.89 20.66 1.82
C GLU A 24 -18.61 19.83 1.93
N LEU A 25 -17.53 20.26 1.26
CA LEU A 25 -16.23 19.60 1.24
C LEU A 25 -15.25 20.42 2.10
N SER A 26 -15.24 20.19 3.39
CA SER A 26 -14.50 20.97 4.37
C SER A 26 -13.27 20.27 4.96
N GLU A 27 -13.19 18.94 4.85
CA GLU A 27 -12.16 18.12 5.49
C GLU A 27 -11.06 17.73 4.49
N GLU A 28 -9.81 17.75 4.96
CA GLU A 28 -8.69 17.20 4.20
C GLU A 28 -8.78 15.67 4.15
N PRO A 29 -8.32 15.03 3.05
CA PRO A 29 -8.27 13.58 2.97
C PRO A 29 -7.31 12.99 4.02
N PRO A 30 -7.48 11.71 4.38
CA PRO A 30 -6.56 11.05 5.31
C PRO A 30 -5.10 11.14 4.84
N PRO A 31 -4.12 11.37 5.75
CA PRO A 31 -2.72 11.43 5.38
C PRO A 31 -2.23 10.07 4.87
N LYS A 32 -1.40 10.09 3.84
CA LYS A 32 -0.77 8.89 3.31
C LYS A 32 0.27 8.32 4.28
N LEU A 33 0.46 7.00 4.23
CA LEU A 33 1.58 6.37 4.94
C LEU A 33 2.91 6.87 4.37
N PRO A 34 3.93 7.06 5.20
CA PRO A 34 5.24 7.53 4.75
C PRO A 34 6.04 6.39 4.09
N VAL A 35 5.46 5.73 3.10
CA VAL A 35 6.03 4.57 2.42
C VAL A 35 5.92 4.69 0.90
N THR A 36 7.01 4.40 0.21
CA THR A 36 7.05 4.06 -1.21
C THR A 36 7.13 2.55 -1.33
N LEU A 37 6.19 1.94 -2.05
CA LEU A 37 6.14 0.49 -2.23
C LEU A 37 6.75 0.09 -3.57
N VAL A 38 7.77 -0.74 -3.54
CA VAL A 38 8.34 -1.43 -4.70
C VAL A 38 7.88 -2.88 -4.65
N LEU A 39 7.10 -3.29 -5.64
CA LEU A 39 6.49 -4.61 -5.69
C LEU A 39 6.88 -5.31 -6.99
N ALA A 40 7.51 -6.48 -6.90
CA ALA A 40 7.65 -7.33 -8.06
C ALA A 40 6.27 -7.72 -8.59
N LEU A 41 6.06 -7.60 -9.91
CA LEU A 41 4.73 -7.73 -10.52
C LEU A 41 4.10 -9.09 -10.19
N PRO A 42 3.02 -9.12 -9.41
CA PRO A 42 2.36 -10.36 -9.04
C PRO A 42 1.45 -10.87 -10.17
N ARG A 43 0.91 -12.07 -10.01
CA ARG A 43 -0.12 -12.60 -10.94
C ARG A 43 -1.28 -11.64 -11.11
N PRO A 44 -1.89 -11.53 -12.31
CA PRO A 44 -2.95 -10.56 -12.59
C PRO A 44 -4.13 -10.56 -11.61
N LYS A 45 -4.56 -11.76 -11.17
CA LYS A 45 -5.62 -11.90 -10.16
C LYS A 45 -5.22 -11.27 -8.81
N MET A 46 -3.93 -11.37 -8.47
CA MET A 46 -3.40 -10.84 -7.23
C MET A 46 -3.14 -9.35 -7.34
N LEU A 47 -2.66 -8.88 -8.49
CA LEU A 47 -2.48 -7.44 -8.76
C LEU A 47 -3.77 -6.65 -8.50
N ARG A 48 -4.93 -7.14 -8.95
CA ARG A 48 -6.23 -6.50 -8.70
C ARG A 48 -6.53 -6.30 -7.21
N ARG A 49 -6.19 -7.29 -6.37
CA ARG A 49 -6.36 -7.20 -4.91
C ARG A 49 -5.40 -6.21 -4.28
N ILE A 50 -4.15 -6.24 -4.74
CA ILE A 50 -3.09 -5.37 -4.22
C ILE A 50 -3.34 -3.91 -4.58
N LEU A 51 -3.83 -3.60 -5.79
CA LEU A 51 -4.19 -2.25 -6.18
C LEU A 51 -5.25 -1.64 -5.23
N ARG A 52 -6.28 -2.41 -4.87
CA ARG A 52 -7.25 -1.96 -3.86
C ARG A 52 -6.59 -1.74 -2.51
N ALA A 53 -5.83 -2.74 -2.03
CA ALA A 53 -5.16 -2.67 -0.73
C ALA A 53 -4.18 -1.50 -0.63
N VAL A 54 -3.42 -1.21 -1.69
CA VAL A 54 -2.50 -0.06 -1.76
C VAL A 54 -3.25 1.26 -1.54
N ALA A 55 -4.41 1.41 -2.18
CA ALA A 55 -5.27 2.58 -1.99
C ALA A 55 -5.89 2.61 -0.58
N GLU A 56 -6.45 1.48 -0.09
CA GLU A 56 -7.03 1.35 1.25
C GLU A 56 -6.04 1.66 2.38
N PHE A 57 -4.79 1.25 2.24
CA PHE A 57 -3.75 1.52 3.23
C PHE A 57 -3.12 2.91 3.12
N GLY A 58 -3.50 3.70 2.15
CA GLY A 58 -2.97 5.04 1.96
C GLY A 58 -1.48 5.04 1.54
N VAL A 59 -1.03 4.06 0.77
CA VAL A 59 0.30 4.09 0.15
C VAL A 59 0.32 5.20 -0.91
N ALA A 60 1.33 6.07 -0.90
CA ALA A 60 1.40 7.20 -1.83
C ALA A 60 1.87 6.78 -3.22
N ASP A 61 2.90 5.93 -3.29
CA ASP A 61 3.55 5.52 -4.55
C ASP A 61 3.76 4.01 -4.60
N LEU A 62 3.37 3.41 -5.73
CA LEU A 62 3.57 2.00 -6.06
C LEU A 62 4.46 1.89 -7.32
N HIS A 63 5.62 1.26 -7.17
CA HIS A 63 6.50 0.89 -8.27
C HIS A 63 6.37 -0.61 -8.55
N LEU A 64 5.73 -0.97 -9.66
CA LEU A 64 5.66 -2.34 -10.15
C LEU A 64 6.93 -2.65 -10.94
N VAL A 65 7.70 -3.65 -10.48
CA VAL A 65 8.98 -3.97 -11.09
C VAL A 65 9.00 -5.40 -11.64
N ASN A 66 9.77 -5.61 -12.70
CA ASN A 66 10.09 -6.97 -13.14
C ASN A 66 11.09 -7.60 -12.16
N SER A 67 11.04 -8.93 -12.03
CA SER A 67 12.08 -9.71 -11.36
C SER A 67 12.22 -11.07 -12.07
N PHE A 68 13.25 -11.84 -11.73
CA PHE A 68 13.55 -13.09 -12.40
C PHE A 68 12.40 -14.10 -12.39
N ARG A 69 11.66 -14.14 -11.27
CA ARG A 69 10.52 -15.05 -11.07
C ARG A 69 9.16 -14.46 -11.47
N VAL A 70 9.13 -13.31 -12.13
CA VAL A 70 7.92 -12.75 -12.73
C VAL A 70 7.74 -13.31 -14.12
N GLU A 71 6.59 -13.91 -14.40
CA GLU A 71 6.26 -14.44 -15.72
C GLU A 71 6.07 -13.29 -16.73
N LYS A 72 6.66 -13.40 -17.91
CA LYS A 72 6.59 -12.38 -18.98
C LYS A 72 5.13 -12.06 -19.37
N SER A 73 4.25 -13.05 -19.31
CA SER A 73 2.82 -12.90 -19.60
C SER A 73 2.11 -11.93 -18.65
N PHE A 74 2.60 -11.76 -17.40
CA PHE A 74 1.99 -10.82 -16.45
C PHE A 74 2.08 -9.36 -16.92
N TRP A 75 3.13 -9.02 -17.66
CA TRP A 75 3.30 -7.70 -18.26
C TRP A 75 2.39 -7.42 -19.44
N GLN A 76 1.67 -8.42 -19.94
CA GLN A 76 0.71 -8.31 -21.04
C GLN A 76 -0.73 -8.26 -20.54
N THR A 77 -0.94 -8.27 -19.22
CA THR A 77 -2.29 -8.27 -18.67
C THR A 77 -3.00 -6.94 -18.90
N PRO A 78 -4.30 -6.96 -19.24
CA PRO A 78 -5.12 -5.74 -19.28
C PRO A 78 -5.19 -4.98 -17.95
N VAL A 79 -4.89 -5.64 -16.83
CA VAL A 79 -4.89 -4.99 -15.48
C VAL A 79 -3.86 -3.86 -15.38
N LEU A 80 -2.87 -3.84 -16.26
CA LEU A 80 -1.85 -2.76 -16.30
C LEU A 80 -2.26 -1.56 -17.16
N GLN A 81 -3.45 -1.54 -17.73
CA GLN A 81 -4.01 -0.36 -18.40
C GLN A 81 -4.38 0.70 -17.34
N ASP A 82 -4.12 1.95 -17.62
CA ASP A 82 -4.26 3.05 -16.66
C ASP A 82 -5.69 3.19 -16.13
N ASP A 83 -6.68 3.01 -17.00
CA ASP A 83 -8.10 3.04 -16.65
C ASP A 83 -8.47 1.88 -15.70
N VAL A 84 -7.94 0.68 -15.96
CA VAL A 84 -8.18 -0.51 -15.12
C VAL A 84 -7.47 -0.39 -13.77
N ILE A 85 -6.22 0.10 -13.74
CA ILE A 85 -5.51 0.41 -12.48
C ILE A 85 -6.33 1.41 -11.67
N ARG A 86 -6.78 2.50 -12.32
CA ARG A 86 -7.57 3.55 -11.67
C ARG A 86 -8.88 3.00 -11.10
N GLU A 87 -9.58 2.13 -11.83
CA GLU A 87 -10.82 1.49 -11.35
C GLU A 87 -10.60 0.71 -10.05
N TYR A 88 -9.56 -0.16 -9.99
CA TYR A 88 -9.28 -0.93 -8.77
C TYR A 88 -8.83 -0.05 -7.60
N MET A 89 -8.05 0.99 -7.85
CA MET A 89 -7.65 1.93 -6.82
C MET A 89 -8.84 2.75 -6.31
N GLN A 90 -9.74 3.17 -7.20
CA GLN A 90 -10.96 3.86 -6.83
C GLN A 90 -11.80 3.04 -5.84
N GLN A 91 -11.97 1.74 -6.09
CA GLN A 91 -12.66 0.84 -5.17
C GLN A 91 -12.02 0.81 -3.76
N GLY A 92 -10.68 0.88 -3.71
CA GLY A 92 -9.96 0.97 -2.44
C GLY A 92 -10.15 2.32 -1.74
N LEU A 93 -10.08 3.43 -2.48
CA LEU A 93 -10.30 4.78 -1.96
C LEU A 93 -11.72 4.95 -1.41
N GLU A 94 -12.74 4.45 -2.13
CA GLU A 94 -14.13 4.47 -1.68
C GLU A 94 -14.32 3.72 -0.37
N GLN A 95 -13.67 2.56 -0.21
CA GLN A 95 -13.70 1.77 1.01
C GLN A 95 -13.03 2.49 2.18
N SER A 96 -11.90 3.13 1.96
CA SER A 96 -11.12 3.82 3.00
C SER A 96 -11.55 5.26 3.25
N ARG A 97 -12.53 5.79 2.49
CA ARG A 97 -12.95 7.19 2.51
C ARG A 97 -11.81 8.16 2.22
N ASP A 98 -10.95 7.77 1.31
CA ASP A 98 -9.84 8.59 0.81
C ASP A 98 -10.17 9.09 -0.60
N THR A 99 -9.56 10.19 -1.00
CA THR A 99 -9.79 10.81 -2.32
C THR A 99 -8.53 10.90 -3.17
N VAL A 100 -7.35 10.65 -2.59
CA VAL A 100 -6.07 10.84 -3.25
C VAL A 100 -5.56 9.53 -3.83
N PHE A 101 -5.43 9.47 -5.16
CA PHE A 101 -4.91 8.29 -5.83
C PHE A 101 -3.42 8.06 -5.55
N PRO A 102 -3.02 6.80 -5.30
CA PRO A 102 -1.61 6.41 -5.36
C PRO A 102 -1.02 6.61 -6.74
N GLY A 103 0.24 7.07 -6.81
CA GLY A 103 1.02 7.03 -8.05
C GLY A 103 1.39 5.58 -8.41
N VAL A 104 1.30 5.21 -9.70
CA VAL A 104 1.71 3.88 -10.18
C VAL A 104 2.73 4.00 -11.28
N HIS A 105 3.85 3.31 -11.09
CA HIS A 105 5.00 3.35 -12.00
C HIS A 105 5.41 1.93 -12.40
N CYS A 106 5.60 1.68 -13.69
CA CYS A 106 5.94 0.37 -14.23
C CYS A 106 7.39 0.29 -14.72
N HIS A 107 8.16 -0.67 -14.20
CA HIS A 107 9.59 -0.86 -14.54
C HIS A 107 9.81 -2.28 -15.07
N ARG A 108 9.97 -2.42 -16.37
CA ARG A 108 10.09 -3.72 -17.05
C ARG A 108 11.48 -4.36 -16.96
N ARG A 109 12.46 -3.68 -16.35
CA ARG A 109 13.83 -4.18 -16.20
C ARG A 109 14.32 -3.96 -14.78
N PHE A 110 14.62 -5.04 -14.06
CA PHE A 110 15.00 -4.99 -12.65
C PHE A 110 16.32 -4.24 -12.42
N LYS A 111 17.41 -4.66 -13.08
CA LYS A 111 18.73 -4.08 -12.86
C LYS A 111 18.76 -2.57 -13.13
N PRO A 112 18.32 -2.04 -14.27
CA PRO A 112 18.25 -0.60 -14.49
C PRO A 112 17.37 0.14 -13.48
N PHE A 113 16.26 -0.47 -13.03
CA PHE A 113 15.46 0.13 -11.97
C PHE A 113 16.25 0.28 -10.68
N VAL A 114 16.96 -0.77 -10.24
CA VAL A 114 17.73 -0.74 -8.99
C VAL A 114 18.94 0.17 -9.07
N GLU A 115 19.64 0.23 -10.21
CA GLU A 115 20.85 1.02 -10.37
C GLU A 115 20.57 2.50 -10.65
N ASP A 116 19.55 2.81 -11.46
CA ASP A 116 19.33 4.16 -11.98
C ASP A 116 18.18 4.90 -11.27
N THR A 117 17.11 4.19 -10.86
CA THR A 117 15.90 4.81 -10.31
C THR A 117 15.83 4.72 -8.79
N LEU A 118 16.14 3.56 -8.24
CA LEU A 118 15.98 3.27 -6.82
C LEU A 118 16.80 4.17 -5.90
N PRO A 119 18.06 4.58 -6.22
CA PRO A 119 18.83 5.48 -5.37
C PRO A 119 18.14 6.83 -5.15
N GLY A 120 17.51 7.38 -6.19
CA GLY A 120 16.71 8.60 -6.08
C GLY A 120 15.48 8.42 -5.18
N LEU A 121 14.82 7.26 -5.25
CA LEU A 121 13.69 6.92 -4.38
C LEU A 121 14.10 6.66 -2.93
N LEU A 122 15.33 6.19 -2.70
CA LEU A 122 15.88 5.95 -1.36
C LEU A 122 16.30 7.24 -0.65
N ALA A 123 16.50 8.34 -1.35
CA ALA A 123 16.94 9.59 -0.74
C ALA A 123 16.02 10.02 0.41
N GLY A 124 16.57 10.06 1.64
CA GLY A 124 15.84 10.40 2.86
C GLY A 124 14.82 9.35 3.32
N ARG A 125 14.93 8.11 2.85
CA ARG A 125 14.09 6.98 3.23
C ARG A 125 14.93 5.80 3.71
N ARG A 126 14.39 5.03 4.62
CA ARG A 126 14.95 3.73 4.99
C ARG A 126 14.54 2.67 3.97
N GLY A 127 15.51 2.06 3.28
CA GLY A 127 15.28 0.95 2.35
C GLY A 127 15.08 -0.36 3.10
N ILE A 128 14.00 -1.08 2.82
CA ILE A 128 13.65 -2.36 3.45
C ILE A 128 13.27 -3.36 2.36
N VAL A 129 13.93 -4.53 2.35
CA VAL A 129 13.58 -5.66 1.49
C VAL A 129 12.96 -6.74 2.37
N ALA A 130 11.68 -7.04 2.17
CA ALA A 130 11.03 -8.15 2.85
C ALA A 130 11.30 -9.46 2.10
N HIS A 131 12.05 -10.37 2.72
CA HIS A 131 12.46 -11.63 2.10
C HIS A 131 12.37 -12.80 3.09
N PRO A 132 11.86 -13.97 2.68
CA PRO A 132 11.91 -15.18 3.51
C PRO A 132 13.35 -15.62 3.76
N GLY A 133 13.62 -16.17 4.94
CA GLY A 133 14.94 -16.69 5.29
C GLY A 133 15.43 -16.20 6.65
N GLU A 134 16.71 -16.48 6.94
CA GLU A 134 17.38 -16.11 8.19
C GLU A 134 17.93 -14.67 8.13
N TRP A 135 17.00 -13.72 8.10
CA TRP A 135 17.29 -12.29 8.11
C TRP A 135 16.89 -11.67 9.45
N PRO A 136 17.44 -10.49 9.80
CA PRO A 136 17.00 -9.75 10.96
C PRO A 136 15.46 -9.53 10.93
N PRO A 137 14.81 -9.49 12.09
CA PRO A 137 13.37 -9.30 12.14
C PRO A 137 12.97 -7.93 11.60
N CYS A 138 11.90 -7.87 10.81
CA CYS A 138 11.32 -6.62 10.33
C CYS A 138 11.06 -5.66 11.50
N PRO A 139 11.50 -4.40 11.43
CA PRO A 139 11.31 -3.40 12.48
C PRO A 139 9.82 -3.14 12.77
N ARG A 140 9.55 -2.49 13.89
CA ARG A 140 8.20 -2.13 14.32
C ARG A 140 8.09 -0.64 14.62
N GLY A 141 7.02 -0.03 14.16
CA GLY A 141 6.65 1.34 14.54
C GLY A 141 7.73 2.36 14.18
N ILE A 142 8.28 2.29 12.97
CA ILE A 142 9.23 3.27 12.47
C ILE A 142 8.55 4.62 12.28
N THR A 143 9.29 5.69 12.44
CA THR A 143 8.78 7.07 12.29
C THR A 143 9.33 7.76 11.04
N GLU A 144 10.42 7.25 10.52
CA GLU A 144 11.04 7.71 9.28
C GLU A 144 10.26 7.25 8.04
N LYS A 145 10.44 7.97 6.94
CA LYS A 145 9.94 7.53 5.63
C LYS A 145 10.67 6.24 5.22
N ALA A 146 9.93 5.30 4.63
CA ALA A 146 10.49 4.03 4.18
C ALA A 146 10.26 3.79 2.69
N LEU A 147 11.14 2.99 2.11
CA LEU A 147 10.94 2.34 0.83
C LEU A 147 10.90 0.83 1.09
N LEU A 148 9.78 0.20 0.78
CA LEU A 148 9.54 -1.21 1.05
C LEU A 148 9.55 -2.01 -0.25
N CYS A 149 10.51 -2.93 -0.39
CA CYS A 149 10.62 -3.86 -1.51
C CYS A 149 10.00 -5.21 -1.14
N VAL A 150 9.08 -5.70 -1.97
CA VAL A 150 8.42 -7.00 -1.81
C VAL A 150 8.56 -7.80 -3.10
N GLY A 151 9.08 -9.02 -3.01
CA GLY A 151 9.29 -9.93 -4.13
C GLY A 151 7.99 -10.52 -4.68
N PRO A 152 8.07 -11.26 -5.81
CA PRO A 152 6.93 -12.00 -6.35
C PRO A 152 6.60 -13.21 -5.48
N GLU A 153 5.59 -13.99 -5.86
CA GLU A 153 5.18 -15.20 -5.12
C GLU A 153 6.33 -16.21 -4.90
N GLY A 154 7.29 -16.27 -5.83
CA GLY A 154 8.50 -17.09 -5.69
C GLY A 154 9.64 -16.43 -4.90
N GLY A 155 9.48 -15.18 -4.46
CA GLY A 155 10.53 -14.36 -3.83
C GLY A 155 11.57 -13.85 -4.83
N PHE A 156 12.44 -12.96 -4.38
CA PHE A 156 13.63 -12.55 -5.11
C PHE A 156 14.65 -13.68 -5.18
N ILE A 157 15.49 -13.71 -6.22
CA ILE A 157 16.67 -14.58 -6.27
C ILE A 157 17.84 -13.92 -5.50
N PRO A 158 18.87 -14.68 -5.07
CA PRO A 158 20.00 -14.12 -4.30
C PRO A 158 20.61 -12.89 -4.97
N TYR A 159 20.87 -12.94 -6.27
CA TYR A 159 21.41 -11.78 -7.02
C TYR A 159 20.55 -10.52 -6.87
N GLU A 160 19.22 -10.64 -6.87
CA GLU A 160 18.30 -9.50 -6.74
C GLU A 160 18.33 -8.93 -5.31
N VAL A 161 18.45 -9.79 -4.32
CA VAL A 161 18.61 -9.37 -2.91
C VAL A 161 19.93 -8.64 -2.73
N ASP A 162 21.05 -9.21 -3.22
CA ASP A 162 22.38 -8.62 -3.14
C ASP A 162 22.42 -7.24 -3.83
N LEU A 163 21.77 -7.13 -4.99
CA LEU A 163 21.73 -5.86 -5.74
C LEU A 163 20.90 -4.81 -4.97
N LEU A 164 19.77 -5.18 -4.36
CA LEU A 164 19.00 -4.25 -3.52
C LEU A 164 19.79 -3.81 -2.27
N GLN A 165 20.55 -4.73 -1.66
CA GLN A 165 21.42 -4.41 -0.53
C GLN A 165 22.56 -3.46 -0.93
N SER A 166 23.14 -3.66 -2.09
CA SER A 166 24.26 -2.84 -2.59
C SER A 166 23.91 -1.36 -2.77
N VAL A 167 22.61 -1.04 -2.95
CA VAL A 167 22.12 0.34 -3.05
C VAL A 167 21.57 0.89 -1.75
N GLY A 168 21.71 0.15 -0.62
CA GLY A 168 21.37 0.61 0.72
C GLY A 168 20.05 0.13 1.29
N CYS A 169 19.50 -0.99 0.81
CA CYS A 169 18.33 -1.61 1.42
C CYS A 169 18.71 -2.66 2.45
N ASP A 170 18.06 -2.66 3.62
CA ASP A 170 18.18 -3.70 4.65
C ASP A 170 17.23 -4.86 4.33
N THR A 171 17.76 -6.09 4.26
CA THR A 171 16.89 -7.28 4.13
C THR A 171 16.37 -7.71 5.49
N VAL A 172 15.04 -7.95 5.57
CA VAL A 172 14.36 -8.30 6.81
C VAL A 172 13.41 -9.48 6.63
N SER A 173 13.16 -10.22 7.71
CA SER A 173 12.24 -11.36 7.75
C SER A 173 10.99 -11.06 8.58
N LEU A 174 9.85 -11.64 8.18
CA LEU A 174 8.60 -11.63 8.95
C LEU A 174 8.49 -12.82 9.93
N GLY A 175 9.49 -13.68 9.94
CA GLY A 175 9.53 -14.88 10.77
C GLY A 175 9.55 -16.18 9.95
N PRO A 176 9.33 -17.35 10.58
CA PRO A 176 9.59 -18.64 9.95
C PRO A 176 8.54 -19.06 8.91
N ARG A 177 7.40 -18.36 8.82
CA ARG A 177 6.33 -18.69 7.88
C ARG A 177 6.45 -17.88 6.60
N ILE A 178 6.44 -18.57 5.46
CA ILE A 178 6.38 -17.93 4.15
C ILE A 178 4.94 -17.43 3.93
N LEU A 179 4.80 -16.12 3.77
CA LEU A 179 3.53 -15.48 3.48
C LEU A 179 3.38 -15.23 1.98
N ARG A 180 2.16 -15.37 1.46
CA ARG A 180 1.83 -14.88 0.13
C ARG A 180 1.89 -13.35 0.11
N VAL A 181 2.14 -12.76 -1.05
CA VAL A 181 2.32 -11.30 -1.20
C VAL A 181 1.12 -10.52 -0.65
N GLU A 182 -0.11 -10.97 -0.92
CA GLU A 182 -1.35 -10.34 -0.44
C GLU A 182 -1.52 -10.37 1.08
N ASN A 183 -0.83 -11.29 1.77
CA ASN A 183 -0.82 -11.38 3.23
C ASN A 183 0.41 -10.68 3.81
N ALA A 184 1.55 -10.75 3.12
CA ALA A 184 2.78 -10.12 3.56
C ALA A 184 2.67 -8.60 3.57
N LEU A 185 2.05 -8.02 2.53
CA LEU A 185 1.95 -6.56 2.39
C LEU A 185 1.18 -5.89 3.54
N PRO A 186 -0.08 -6.27 3.87
CA PRO A 186 -0.78 -5.70 5.03
C PRO A 186 -0.03 -5.90 6.34
N PHE A 187 0.58 -7.08 6.52
CA PHE A 187 1.33 -7.38 7.73
C PHE A 187 2.58 -6.51 7.87
N LEU A 188 3.31 -6.27 6.77
CA LEU A 188 4.47 -5.36 6.72
C LEU A 188 4.06 -3.92 7.04
N LEU A 189 3.04 -3.41 6.37
CA LEU A 189 2.56 -2.04 6.57
C LEU A 189 2.10 -1.82 8.02
N ALA A 190 1.30 -2.75 8.57
CA ALA A 190 0.86 -2.69 9.95
C ALA A 190 2.04 -2.75 10.94
N LYS A 191 3.03 -3.63 10.69
CA LYS A 191 4.19 -3.78 11.56
C LYS A 191 5.09 -2.54 11.53
N LEU A 192 5.34 -1.98 10.36
CA LEU A 192 6.20 -0.81 10.18
C LEU A 192 5.56 0.46 10.75
N PHE A 193 4.25 0.68 10.56
CA PHE A 193 3.60 1.97 10.80
C PHE A 193 2.51 1.95 11.89
N TYR A 194 2.35 0.86 12.65
CA TYR A 194 1.31 0.75 13.68
C TYR A 194 1.31 1.91 14.71
N ARG A 195 2.48 2.46 15.03
CA ARG A 195 2.59 3.63 15.94
C ARG A 195 2.01 4.90 15.35
N LEU A 196 2.18 5.11 14.03
CA LEU A 196 1.65 6.30 13.34
C LEU A 196 0.12 6.31 13.32
N ALA A 197 -0.52 5.14 13.15
CA ALA A 197 -1.97 5.04 13.23
C ALA A 197 -2.53 5.50 14.59
N ARG A 198 -1.81 5.26 15.69
CA ARG A 198 -2.21 5.77 17.03
C ARG A 198 -1.99 7.27 17.19
N LEU A 199 -0.92 7.82 16.64
CA LEU A 199 -0.65 9.27 16.69
C LEU A 199 -1.67 10.05 15.86
N ASN A 200 -2.01 9.55 14.67
CA ASN A 200 -3.03 10.16 13.83
C ASN A 200 -4.43 10.13 14.50
N ALA A 201 -4.79 9.04 15.17
CA ALA A 201 -6.05 8.96 15.92
C ALA A 201 -6.14 10.00 17.05
N ALA A 202 -5.01 10.33 17.70
CA ALA A 202 -4.95 11.36 18.72
C ALA A 202 -5.04 12.79 18.14
N LEU A 203 -4.53 13.01 16.92
CA LEU A 203 -4.56 14.31 16.24
C LEU A 203 -5.92 14.60 15.57
N PHE A 204 -6.64 13.57 15.15
CA PHE A 204 -7.92 13.69 14.43
C PHE A 204 -9.15 13.59 15.34
N GLY A 205 -8.99 13.62 16.70
CA GLY A 205 -10.13 13.70 17.62
C GLY A 205 -11.15 12.57 17.48
N TRP A 206 -10.71 11.36 17.07
CA TRP A 206 -11.60 10.21 17.06
C TRP A 206 -12.11 9.97 18.49
N PRO A 207 -13.43 10.01 18.74
CA PRO A 207 -13.95 9.88 20.08
C PRO A 207 -13.57 8.51 20.65
N HIS A 208 -12.79 8.50 21.74
CA HIS A 208 -12.45 7.30 22.51
C HIS A 208 -13.69 6.74 23.24
N THR A 209 -14.76 6.43 22.52
CA THR A 209 -15.85 5.62 23.04
C THR A 209 -15.59 4.16 22.73
N LEU A 210 -14.54 3.60 23.32
CA LEU A 210 -14.51 2.17 23.61
C LEU A 210 -15.65 1.89 24.61
N ARG A 211 -16.87 1.65 24.12
CA ARG A 211 -17.89 0.98 24.90
C ARG A 211 -17.31 -0.35 25.32
N ARG A 212 -17.07 -0.50 26.63
CA ARG A 212 -16.76 -1.79 27.25
C ARG A 212 -17.91 -2.74 26.87
N PHE A 213 -17.61 -3.74 26.07
CA PHE A 213 -18.49 -4.89 25.91
C PHE A 213 -18.49 -5.62 27.24
N THR A 214 -19.47 -5.33 28.09
CA THR A 214 -19.77 -6.11 29.26
C THR A 214 -20.24 -7.49 28.80
N LYS A 215 -19.64 -8.52 29.40
CA LYS A 215 -19.90 -9.93 29.23
C LYS A 215 -21.39 -10.23 28.99
N CYS A 216 -21.71 -10.79 27.84
CA CYS A 216 -22.96 -11.51 27.66
C CYS A 216 -22.90 -12.80 28.50
N ARG A 217 -23.62 -12.87 29.63
CA ARG A 217 -23.82 -14.12 30.38
C ARG A 217 -24.77 -15.00 29.56
N ARG A 218 -24.32 -16.23 29.27
CA ARG A 218 -25.17 -17.30 28.80
C ARG A 218 -26.13 -17.69 29.95
N HIS A 219 -27.40 -17.73 29.64
CA HIS A 219 -28.38 -18.59 30.29
C HIS A 219 -28.76 -19.67 29.32
#